data_b3b9c68307fd0220c9500df2d4afd38d
#
_entry.id   b3b9c68307fd0220c9500df2d4afd38d
#
_cell.length_a   1.000
_cell.length_b   1.000
_cell.length_c   1.000
_cell.angle_alpha   90.00
_cell.angle_beta   90.00
_cell.angle_gamma   90.00
#
_symmetry.space_group_name_H-M   'P 1'
#
loop_
_entity.id
_entity.type
_entity.pdbx_description
1 polymer ?
#
loop_
_entity_poly.entity_id
_entity_poly.type
_entity_poly.pdbx_seq_one_letter_code
_entity_poly.pdbx_strand_id
1 'polypeptide(L)'
;WIGLTLSECPGCLSYFHFAPFLFVMALLGCSVLAFLGLPLFLYILLIIYGMFDIVNAVGCCTMKNVQPQFVFLPFIFPLLHVAYGIGTIVGLIQIPSWRKKIKNSGAKEHIEKVKRKIRENTLPGHSYK
;
A
#
# COMPACT_ATOMS: atom_id res chain seq x y z
N TRP A 1 -6.03 2.22 4.76
CA TRP A 1 -5.63 3.52 4.17
C TRP A 1 -5.64 3.47 2.65
N ILE A 2 -5.00 2.51 1.97
CA ILE A 2 -4.91 2.46 0.49
C ILE A 2 -6.29 2.46 -0.17
N GLY A 3 -7.25 1.68 0.34
CA GLY A 3 -8.61 1.64 -0.20
C GLY A 3 -9.34 2.98 -0.10
N LEU A 4 -9.15 3.71 1.00
CA LEU A 4 -9.74 5.03 1.20
C LEU A 4 -9.08 6.07 0.27
N THR A 5 -7.76 6.06 0.18
CA THR A 5 -6.99 6.97 -0.70
C THR A 5 -7.36 6.73 -2.17
N LEU A 6 -7.53 5.47 -2.58
CA LEU A 6 -7.94 5.11 -3.94
C LEU A 6 -9.34 5.65 -4.28
N SER A 7 -10.25 5.69 -3.30
CA SER A 7 -11.61 6.20 -3.51
C SER A 7 -11.68 7.72 -3.62
N GLU A 8 -10.78 8.44 -2.94
CA GLU A 8 -10.81 9.91 -2.84
C GLU A 8 -9.79 10.60 -3.76
N CYS A 9 -8.62 9.99 -3.95
CA CYS A 9 -7.54 10.55 -4.77
C CYS A 9 -6.77 9.43 -5.50
N PRO A 10 -7.29 8.89 -6.62
CA PRO A 10 -6.63 7.82 -7.37
C PRO A 10 -5.25 8.23 -7.91
N GLY A 11 -5.05 9.52 -8.21
CA GLY A 11 -3.75 10.06 -8.67
C GLY A 11 -2.69 10.24 -7.59
N CYS A 12 -3.06 10.08 -6.30
CA CYS A 12 -2.12 10.21 -5.19
C CYS A 12 -1.37 8.90 -4.89
N LEU A 13 -1.76 7.79 -5.51
CA LEU A 13 -1.16 6.48 -5.31
C LEU A 13 -0.05 6.23 -6.34
N SER A 14 1.16 6.02 -5.86
CA SER A 14 2.25 5.50 -6.68
C SER A 14 2.09 3.99 -6.91
N TYR A 15 2.51 3.49 -8.07
CA TYR A 15 2.49 2.06 -8.42
C TYR A 15 3.21 1.19 -7.39
N PHE A 16 4.20 1.72 -6.70
CA PHE A 16 4.93 1.02 -5.65
C PHE A 16 4.07 0.61 -4.46
N HIS A 17 2.96 1.30 -4.20
CA HIS A 17 2.03 0.94 -3.12
C HIS A 17 1.25 -0.35 -3.41
N PHE A 18 1.19 -0.76 -4.68
CA PHE A 18 0.55 -2.02 -5.07
C PHE A 18 1.51 -3.22 -5.07
N ALA A 19 2.82 -3.01 -4.97
CA ALA A 19 3.79 -4.10 -4.96
C ALA A 19 3.52 -5.14 -3.86
N PRO A 20 3.25 -4.77 -2.58
CA PRO A 20 2.91 -5.74 -1.55
C PRO A 20 1.61 -6.50 -1.83
N PHE A 21 0.62 -5.83 -2.42
CA PHE A 21 -0.64 -6.48 -2.81
C PHE A 21 -0.42 -7.52 -3.90
N LEU A 22 0.33 -7.17 -4.96
CA LEU A 22 0.66 -8.08 -6.05
C LEU A 22 1.46 -9.28 -5.55
N PHE A 23 2.38 -9.07 -4.62
CA PHE A 23 3.13 -10.15 -3.98
C PHE A 23 2.22 -11.13 -3.25
N VAL A 24 1.27 -10.65 -2.43
CA VAL A 24 0.33 -11.52 -1.72
C VAL A 24 -0.60 -12.25 -2.68
N MET A 25 -1.06 -11.60 -3.74
CA MET A 25 -1.87 -12.26 -4.77
C MET A 25 -1.10 -13.35 -5.51
N ALA A 26 0.18 -13.09 -5.87
CA ALA A 26 1.05 -14.08 -6.47
C ALA A 26 1.31 -15.26 -5.51
N LEU A 27 1.55 -14.98 -4.22
CA LEU A 27 1.75 -16.00 -3.20
C LEU A 27 0.52 -16.91 -3.05
N LEU A 28 -0.67 -16.32 -2.99
CA LEU A 28 -1.93 -17.08 -2.94
C LEU A 28 -2.13 -17.91 -4.19
N GLY A 29 -1.93 -17.36 -5.39
CA GLY A 29 -2.04 -18.08 -6.65
C GLY A 29 -1.06 -19.24 -6.76
N CYS A 30 0.21 -19.02 -6.43
CA CYS A 30 1.23 -20.07 -6.43
C CYS A 30 0.95 -21.14 -5.35
N SER A 31 0.38 -20.76 -4.21
CA SER A 31 -0.03 -21.73 -3.18
C SER A 31 -1.16 -22.64 -3.69
N VAL A 32 -2.15 -22.09 -4.38
CA VAL A 32 -3.22 -22.89 -5.02
C VAL A 32 -2.64 -23.84 -6.06
N LEU A 33 -1.72 -23.36 -6.92
CA LEU A 33 -1.04 -24.20 -7.90
C LEU A 33 -0.24 -25.33 -7.25
N ALA A 34 0.42 -25.04 -6.12
CA ALA A 34 1.15 -26.07 -5.37
C ALA A 34 0.21 -27.16 -4.83
N PHE A 35 -0.98 -26.80 -4.36
CA PHE A 35 -2.04 -27.75 -3.98
C PHE A 35 -2.53 -28.63 -5.15
N LEU A 36 -2.51 -28.07 -6.37
CA LEU A 36 -2.87 -28.79 -7.60
C LEU A 36 -1.72 -29.68 -8.14
N GLY A 37 -0.62 -29.83 -7.41
CA GLY A 37 0.52 -30.66 -7.80
C GLY A 37 1.62 -29.92 -8.60
N LEU A 38 1.57 -28.60 -8.68
CA LEU A 38 2.54 -27.78 -9.38
C LEU A 38 3.31 -26.84 -8.41
N PRO A 39 4.08 -27.38 -7.44
CA PRO A 39 4.76 -26.57 -6.41
C PRO A 39 5.93 -25.74 -6.95
N LEU A 40 6.41 -26.04 -8.18
CA LEU A 40 7.56 -25.37 -8.79
C LEU A 40 7.40 -23.85 -8.83
N PHE A 41 6.20 -23.36 -9.16
CA PHE A 41 5.94 -21.90 -9.23
C PHE A 41 6.08 -21.22 -7.88
N LEU A 42 5.66 -21.88 -6.80
CA LEU A 42 5.82 -21.36 -5.44
C LEU A 42 7.30 -21.27 -5.05
N TYR A 43 8.09 -22.31 -5.35
CA TYR A 43 9.53 -22.29 -5.07
C TYR A 43 10.25 -21.17 -5.84
N ILE A 44 9.95 -21.01 -7.13
CA ILE A 44 10.53 -19.95 -7.96
C ILE A 44 10.19 -18.58 -7.37
N LEU A 45 8.93 -18.34 -7.02
CA LEU A 45 8.48 -17.07 -6.41
C LEU A 45 9.24 -16.78 -5.12
N LEU A 46 9.36 -17.77 -4.22
CA LEU A 46 10.05 -17.60 -2.94
C LEU A 46 11.56 -17.37 -3.11
N ILE A 47 12.20 -18.03 -4.07
CA ILE A 47 13.63 -17.82 -4.36
C ILE A 47 13.86 -16.42 -4.89
N ILE A 48 13.08 -15.97 -5.88
CA ILE A 48 13.23 -14.63 -6.48
C ILE A 48 12.99 -13.56 -5.40
N TYR A 49 11.94 -13.72 -4.59
CA TYR A 49 11.64 -12.79 -3.50
C TYR A 49 12.74 -12.79 -2.44
N GLY A 50 13.23 -13.95 -2.02
CA GLY A 50 14.30 -14.06 -1.02
C GLY A 50 15.62 -13.43 -1.51
N MET A 51 15.98 -13.62 -2.78
CA MET A 51 17.14 -12.96 -3.37
C MET A 51 16.97 -11.43 -3.36
N PHE A 52 15.82 -10.94 -3.77
CA PHE A 52 15.50 -9.51 -3.74
C PHE A 52 15.59 -8.93 -2.31
N ASP A 53 15.07 -9.65 -1.33
CA ASP A 53 15.08 -9.26 0.07
C ASP A 53 16.51 -9.19 0.64
N ILE A 54 17.33 -10.22 0.36
CA ILE A 54 18.76 -10.26 0.76
C ILE A 54 19.54 -9.11 0.12
N VAL A 55 19.35 -8.84 -1.17
CA VAL A 55 20.01 -7.73 -1.86
C VAL A 55 19.67 -6.38 -1.22
N ASN A 56 18.41 -6.16 -0.88
CA ASN A 56 17.99 -4.94 -0.19
C ASN A 56 18.58 -4.85 1.23
N ALA A 57 18.59 -5.96 1.99
CA ALA A 57 19.15 -6.02 3.32
C ALA A 57 20.67 -5.72 3.29
N VAL A 58 21.42 -6.33 2.37
CA VAL A 58 22.85 -6.08 2.19
C VAL A 58 23.10 -4.63 1.75
N GLY A 59 22.29 -4.11 0.83
CA GLY A 59 22.37 -2.70 0.40
C GLY A 59 22.20 -1.73 1.57
N CYS A 60 21.25 -2.00 2.48
CA CYS A 60 21.11 -1.22 3.70
C CYS A 60 22.30 -1.37 4.65
N CYS A 61 22.90 -2.56 4.75
CA CYS A 61 24.06 -2.84 5.62
C CYS A 61 25.38 -2.20 5.12
N THR A 62 25.51 -1.87 3.85
CA THR A 62 26.71 -1.22 3.30
C THR A 62 26.73 0.30 3.49
N MET A 63 25.65 0.90 3.95
CA MET A 63 25.61 2.33 4.27
C MET A 63 26.40 2.63 5.56
N LYS A 64 27.17 3.73 5.56
CA LYS A 64 27.97 4.15 6.73
C LYS A 64 27.05 4.40 7.94
N ASN A 65 27.41 3.83 9.11
CA ASN A 65 26.68 3.90 10.38
C ASN A 65 25.51 2.92 10.56
N VAL A 66 25.66 1.71 10.06
CA VAL A 66 24.65 0.65 10.26
C VAL A 66 24.69 0.14 11.69
N GLN A 67 23.52 0.14 12.34
CA GLN A 67 23.34 -0.49 13.65
C GLN A 67 23.09 -2.01 13.49
N PRO A 68 23.50 -2.85 14.45
CA PRO A 68 23.37 -4.30 14.37
C PRO A 68 21.93 -4.80 14.20
N GLN A 69 20.93 -3.96 14.46
CA GLN A 69 19.50 -4.27 14.30
C GLN A 69 19.11 -4.53 12.83
N PHE A 70 19.89 -4.09 11.85
CA PHE A 70 19.61 -4.30 10.41
C PHE A 70 19.70 -5.77 9.98
N VAL A 71 20.30 -6.64 10.80
CA VAL A 71 20.32 -8.11 10.57
C VAL A 71 18.90 -8.69 10.58
N PHE A 72 17.93 -8.04 11.22
CA PHE A 72 16.54 -8.48 11.22
C PHE A 72 15.72 -8.03 10.01
N LEU A 73 16.26 -7.19 9.12
CA LEU A 73 15.56 -6.71 7.91
C LEU A 73 14.98 -7.84 7.05
N PRO A 74 15.72 -8.93 6.74
CA PRO A 74 15.20 -10.02 5.91
C PRO A 74 13.96 -10.71 6.51
N PHE A 75 13.75 -10.61 7.80
CA PHE A 75 12.54 -11.13 8.46
C PHE A 75 11.42 -10.10 8.51
N ILE A 76 11.77 -8.83 8.64
CA ILE A 76 10.80 -7.73 8.75
C ILE A 76 10.15 -7.43 7.41
N PHE A 77 10.91 -7.44 6.30
CA PHE A 77 10.39 -7.13 4.97
C PHE A 77 9.27 -8.08 4.51
N PRO A 78 9.40 -9.42 4.58
CA PRO A 78 8.30 -10.33 4.25
C PRO A 78 7.07 -10.09 5.12
N LEU A 79 7.27 -9.87 6.42
CA LEU A 79 6.17 -9.60 7.35
C LEU A 79 5.41 -8.32 6.96
N LEU A 80 6.13 -7.25 6.63
CA LEU A 80 5.54 -6.00 6.16
C LEU A 80 4.81 -6.19 4.83
N HIS A 81 5.38 -6.90 3.87
CA HIS A 81 4.72 -7.14 2.58
C HIS A 81 3.42 -7.91 2.74
N VAL A 82 3.40 -8.95 3.58
CA VAL A 82 2.18 -9.70 3.87
C VAL A 82 1.16 -8.84 4.60
N ALA A 83 1.56 -8.11 5.63
CA ALA A 83 0.67 -7.23 6.39
C ALA A 83 0.04 -6.12 5.52
N TYR A 84 0.86 -5.45 4.69
CA TYR A 84 0.37 -4.43 3.75
C TYR A 84 -0.52 -5.02 2.66
N GLY A 85 -0.15 -6.18 2.11
CA GLY A 85 -0.94 -6.86 1.10
C GLY A 85 -2.32 -7.26 1.61
N ILE A 86 -2.40 -7.88 2.79
CA ILE A 86 -3.68 -8.22 3.45
C ILE A 86 -4.47 -6.95 3.76
N GLY A 87 -3.83 -5.92 4.31
CA GLY A 87 -4.46 -4.64 4.58
C GLY A 87 -5.06 -3.98 3.34
N THR A 88 -4.39 -4.12 2.19
CA THR A 88 -4.90 -3.62 0.90
C THR A 88 -6.13 -4.41 0.45
N ILE A 89 -6.11 -5.74 0.56
CA ILE A 89 -7.27 -6.60 0.22
C ILE A 89 -8.49 -6.20 1.07
N VAL A 90 -8.31 -6.12 2.39
CA VAL A 90 -9.38 -5.73 3.32
C VAL A 90 -9.89 -4.32 2.99
N GLY A 91 -8.98 -3.39 2.71
CA GLY A 91 -9.32 -2.02 2.32
C GLY A 91 -10.15 -1.96 1.04
N LEU A 92 -9.80 -2.74 0.01
CA LEU A 92 -10.53 -2.81 -1.24
C LEU A 92 -11.95 -3.38 -1.05
N ILE A 93 -12.09 -4.43 -0.26
CA ILE A 93 -13.40 -5.05 0.06
C ILE A 93 -14.30 -4.05 0.82
N GLN A 94 -13.72 -3.20 1.66
CA GLN A 94 -14.48 -2.23 2.46
C GLN A 94 -14.90 -0.96 1.70
N ILE A 95 -14.34 -0.68 0.50
CA ILE A 95 -14.67 0.52 -0.29
C ILE A 95 -16.18 0.72 -0.47
N PRO A 96 -17.00 -0.27 -0.88
CA PRO A 96 -18.43 -0.07 -1.08
C PRO A 96 -19.16 0.33 0.20
N SER A 97 -18.76 -0.26 1.32
CA SER A 97 -19.33 0.03 2.65
C SER A 97 -19.01 1.46 3.09
N TRP A 98 -17.76 1.88 2.91
CA TRP A 98 -17.29 3.23 3.22
C TRP A 98 -18.00 4.30 2.38
N ARG A 99 -18.15 4.08 1.07
CA ARG A 99 -18.88 4.99 0.17
C ARG A 99 -20.33 5.19 0.61
N LYS A 100 -21.01 4.12 1.03
CA LYS A 100 -22.37 4.22 1.59
C LYS A 100 -22.37 5.04 2.87
N LYS A 101 -21.44 4.82 3.78
CA LYS A 101 -21.34 5.52 5.06
C LYS A 101 -21.06 7.01 4.88
N ILE A 102 -20.16 7.39 3.98
CA ILE A 102 -19.85 8.78 3.65
C ILE A 102 -21.08 9.48 3.01
N LYS A 103 -21.78 8.78 2.11
CA LYS A 103 -22.99 9.31 1.48
C LYS A 103 -24.10 9.61 2.51
N ASN A 104 -24.23 8.76 3.52
CA ASN A 104 -25.31 8.88 4.54
C ASN A 104 -24.95 9.84 5.69
N SER A 105 -23.68 10.19 5.88
CA SER A 105 -23.22 10.98 7.04
C SER A 105 -23.19 12.50 6.82
N GLY A 106 -23.66 13.02 5.69
CA GLY A 106 -23.56 14.45 5.37
C GLY A 106 -22.11 14.97 5.20
N ALA A 107 -21.13 14.09 5.36
CA ALA A 107 -19.70 14.43 5.26
C ALA A 107 -19.34 15.04 3.91
N LYS A 108 -20.02 14.64 2.83
CA LYS A 108 -19.86 15.26 1.50
C LYS A 108 -20.12 16.75 1.50
N GLU A 109 -21.20 17.16 2.16
CA GLU A 109 -21.55 18.58 2.25
C GLU A 109 -20.51 19.38 3.03
N HIS A 110 -19.98 18.78 4.10
CA HIS A 110 -18.92 19.41 4.89
C HIS A 110 -17.60 19.54 4.10
N ILE A 111 -17.21 18.51 3.36
CA ILE A 111 -16.02 18.51 2.50
C ILE A 111 -16.17 19.54 1.39
N GLU A 112 -17.33 19.63 0.74
CA GLU A 112 -17.59 20.64 -0.30
C GLU A 112 -17.57 22.07 0.27
N LYS A 113 -18.07 22.28 1.48
CA LYS A 113 -17.96 23.59 2.18
C LYS A 113 -16.51 23.96 2.45
N VAL A 114 -15.70 23.01 2.90
CA VAL A 114 -14.26 23.25 3.14
C VAL A 114 -13.52 23.51 1.83
N LYS A 115 -13.75 22.73 0.79
CA LYS A 115 -13.16 22.95 -0.53
C LYS A 115 -13.52 24.32 -1.10
N ARG A 116 -14.76 24.76 -0.93
CA ARG A 116 -15.22 26.10 -1.35
C ARG A 116 -14.49 27.19 -0.62
N LYS A 117 -14.36 27.09 0.71
CA LYS A 117 -13.59 28.05 1.52
C LYS A 117 -12.10 28.13 1.13
N ILE A 118 -11.47 26.97 0.87
CA ILE A 118 -10.08 26.94 0.42
C ILE A 118 -9.94 27.64 -0.94
N ARG A 119 -10.85 27.36 -1.87
CA ARG A 119 -10.85 27.98 -3.20
C ARG A 119 -11.03 29.51 -3.13
N GLU A 120 -11.93 30.00 -2.31
CA GLU A 120 -12.16 31.44 -2.08
C GLU A 120 -10.93 32.11 -1.50
N ASN A 121 -10.22 31.44 -0.57
CA ASN A 121 -9.00 31.99 0.02
C ASN A 121 -7.75 31.87 -0.89
N THR A 122 -7.80 31.04 -1.93
CA THR A 122 -6.65 30.81 -2.84
C THR A 122 -6.77 31.60 -4.14
N LEU A 123 -7.92 32.23 -4.43
CA LEU A 123 -8.07 33.10 -5.59
C LEU A 123 -7.26 34.39 -5.36
N PRO A 124 -6.38 34.77 -6.30
CA PRO A 124 -5.57 35.99 -6.20
C PRO A 124 -6.46 37.23 -6.39
N GLY A 125 -7.02 37.73 -5.31
CA GLY A 125 -7.91 38.89 -5.29
C GLY A 125 -8.00 39.56 -3.93
N HIS A 126 -7.53 38.92 -2.86
CA HIS A 126 -7.40 39.55 -1.56
C HIS A 126 -6.02 40.24 -1.45
N SER A 127 -5.95 41.43 -2.01
CA SER A 127 -4.97 42.41 -1.64
C SER A 127 -5.09 42.69 -0.13
N TYR A 128 -4.11 42.28 0.63
CA TYR A 128 -3.92 42.80 1.97
C TYR A 128 -3.67 44.31 1.88
N LYS A 129 -4.65 45.10 2.25
CA LYS A 129 -4.45 46.50 2.60
C LYS A 129 -4.04 46.59 4.05
#